data_5d7f5ae67228aae0d4d140efcc57543c
#
_entry.id   5d7f5ae67228aae0d4d140efcc57543c
#
_cell.length_a   1.000
_cell.length_b   1.000
_cell.length_c   1.000
_cell.angle_alpha   90.00
_cell.angle_beta   90.00
_cell.angle_gamma   90.00
#
_symmetry.space_group_name_H-M   'P 1'
#
loop_
_entity.id
_entity.type
_entity.pdbx_description
1 polymer ?
#
loop_
_entity_poly.entity_id
_entity_poly.type
_entity_poly.pdbx_seq_one_letter_code
_entity_poly.pdbx_strand_id
1 'polypeptide(L)'
;MIVTSSSSLANPPHLPLPTPSTTSKNPNNAFLPISRRNLLAALTLTAAPFALDPMSVQEIAFARGLFQMPPVRLSNRYFLVRAGESEYESWGVINTNPVAKTSVDSGLSERGKKQAVRAAFDLKEMGACDTSCWIWPSITQRAYQTAEIIASVNGVTRSNIVPEYSFLDARGLGAYEGKNLEAVSEVYASDTISPRIKPPPIDDGTPNESVSDVFVRVVQLMSILETXYSEDTVIIVSPDSDNLTILQAGIVGLDLRRHRELSFAPGEVRFVDTNSVPTYKQPASAIYKCLNPPNCT
;
A
#
# COMPACT_ATOMS: atom_id res chain seq x y z
N MET A 1 -29.21 51.21 31.73
CA MET A 1 -29.46 50.08 32.64
C MET A 1 -29.12 48.83 31.88
N ILE A 2 -27.97 48.20 32.21
CA ILE A 2 -27.52 46.94 31.60
C ILE A 2 -27.77 45.86 32.64
N VAL A 3 -28.61 44.88 32.27
CA VAL A 3 -28.90 43.73 33.12
C VAL A 3 -28.00 42.56 32.63
N THR A 4 -27.04 42.19 33.46
CA THR A 4 -26.22 41.03 33.21
C THR A 4 -26.83 39.79 33.89
N SER A 5 -27.27 38.81 33.12
CA SER A 5 -27.74 37.52 33.66
C SER A 5 -26.56 36.52 33.63
N SER A 6 -26.14 36.06 34.78
CA SER A 6 -25.17 35.00 34.93
C SER A 6 -25.89 33.64 34.95
N SER A 7 -25.61 32.77 34.02
CA SER A 7 -26.10 31.40 33.98
C SER A 7 -25.06 30.48 34.65
N SER A 8 -25.51 29.82 35.74
CA SER A 8 -24.72 28.82 36.46
C SER A 8 -24.78 27.48 35.71
N LEU A 9 -23.62 26.95 35.38
CA LEU A 9 -23.48 25.61 34.81
C LEU A 9 -23.45 24.56 35.92
N ALA A 10 -24.45 23.70 35.96
CA ALA A 10 -24.53 22.59 36.89
C ALA A 10 -23.71 21.41 36.35
N ASN A 11 -22.90 20.79 37.22
CA ASN A 11 -22.15 19.59 36.95
C ASN A 11 -23.05 18.35 36.77
N PRO A 12 -22.74 17.45 35.81
CA PRO A 12 -23.53 16.20 35.69
C PRO A 12 -23.18 15.21 36.80
N PRO A 13 -24.13 14.32 37.18
CA PRO A 13 -23.93 13.36 38.27
C PRO A 13 -22.97 12.24 37.89
N HIS A 14 -22.14 11.85 38.83
CA HIS A 14 -21.22 10.70 38.74
C HIS A 14 -21.96 9.37 38.81
N LEU A 15 -21.74 8.51 37.80
CA LEU A 15 -22.21 7.13 37.82
C LEU A 15 -21.20 6.24 38.55
N PRO A 16 -21.67 5.32 39.44
CA PRO A 16 -20.75 4.45 40.19
C PRO A 16 -20.22 3.30 39.30
N LEU A 17 -18.96 2.96 39.49
CA LEU A 17 -18.27 1.83 38.85
C LEU A 17 -18.80 0.47 39.39
N PRO A 18 -18.95 -0.54 38.54
CA PRO A 18 -19.38 -1.85 38.99
C PRO A 18 -18.27 -2.59 39.76
N THR A 19 -18.64 -3.19 40.87
CA THR A 19 -17.78 -4.05 41.71
C THR A 19 -17.61 -5.43 41.08
N PRO A 20 -16.43 -6.07 41.20
CA PRO A 20 -16.22 -7.40 40.60
C PRO A 20 -16.96 -8.48 41.46
N SER A 21 -17.79 -9.26 40.78
CA SER A 21 -18.44 -10.41 41.38
C SER A 21 -17.47 -11.60 41.52
N THR A 22 -17.37 -12.14 42.71
CA THR A 22 -16.66 -13.39 43.01
C THR A 22 -17.47 -14.58 42.50
N THR A 23 -16.93 -15.29 41.49
CA THR A 23 -17.52 -16.56 41.04
C THR A 23 -16.84 -17.75 41.70
N SER A 24 -17.67 -18.69 42.14
CA SER A 24 -17.30 -19.89 42.86
C SER A 24 -16.48 -20.86 42.01
N LYS A 25 -15.51 -21.49 42.66
CA LYS A 25 -14.67 -22.54 42.11
C LYS A 25 -15.47 -23.84 41.93
N ASN A 26 -15.41 -24.38 40.72
CA ASN A 26 -15.84 -25.75 40.48
C ASN A 26 -14.58 -26.61 40.24
N PRO A 27 -14.30 -27.60 41.11
CA PRO A 27 -13.13 -28.44 40.93
C PRO A 27 -13.51 -29.68 40.14
N ASN A 28 -13.07 -29.80 38.90
CA ASN A 28 -12.86 -31.09 38.22
C ASN A 28 -12.60 -30.90 36.75
N ASN A 29 -11.35 -30.62 36.44
CA ASN A 29 -10.78 -31.02 35.14
C ASN A 29 -9.25 -31.04 35.32
N ALA A 30 -8.76 -32.23 35.59
CA ALA A 30 -7.33 -32.49 35.66
C ALA A 30 -6.79 -32.66 34.24
N PHE A 31 -6.08 -31.65 33.74
CA PHE A 31 -5.24 -31.82 32.58
C PHE A 31 -3.88 -32.37 32.98
N LEU A 32 -3.59 -33.58 32.54
CA LEU A 32 -2.28 -34.18 32.72
C LEU A 32 -1.26 -33.52 31.79
N PRO A 33 -0.08 -33.14 32.23
CA PRO A 33 0.95 -32.58 31.36
C PRO A 33 1.56 -33.66 30.46
N ILE A 34 1.40 -33.47 29.15
CA ILE A 34 2.06 -34.35 28.17
C ILE A 34 3.52 -33.95 28.12
N SER A 35 4.39 -34.85 28.59
CA SER A 35 5.83 -34.67 28.55
C SER A 35 6.33 -34.76 27.10
N ARG A 36 7.14 -33.78 26.71
CA ARG A 36 7.70 -33.67 25.33
C ARG A 36 8.71 -34.78 24.98
N ARG A 37 8.99 -35.72 25.89
CA ARG A 37 10.02 -36.73 25.69
C ARG A 37 9.56 -38.04 25.05
N ASN A 38 8.26 -38.26 24.87
CA ASN A 38 7.75 -39.54 24.38
C ASN A 38 7.24 -39.55 22.93
N LEU A 39 7.62 -38.55 22.13
CA LEU A 39 7.14 -38.44 20.74
C LEU A 39 8.14 -38.94 19.68
N LEU A 40 9.20 -39.65 20.12
CA LEU A 40 10.27 -40.10 19.21
C LEU A 40 10.34 -41.61 18.98
N ALA A 41 9.35 -42.36 19.44
CA ALA A 41 9.42 -43.80 19.28
C ALA A 41 8.09 -44.35 18.72
N ALA A 42 7.80 -44.10 17.46
CA ALA A 42 6.96 -44.96 16.60
C ALA A 42 6.74 -44.33 15.21
N LEU A 43 7.77 -44.36 14.38
CA LEU A 43 7.58 -44.16 12.93
C LEU A 43 8.63 -44.95 12.18
N THR A 44 8.46 -46.25 12.17
CA THR A 44 9.07 -47.08 11.13
C THR A 44 8.11 -47.05 9.95
N LEU A 45 8.32 -46.12 9.04
CA LEU A 45 7.59 -46.06 7.80
C LEU A 45 8.29 -46.89 6.74
N THR A 46 7.56 -47.89 6.25
CA THR A 46 7.88 -48.57 5.01
C THR A 46 7.90 -47.56 3.86
N ALA A 47 9.03 -47.39 3.23
CA ALA A 47 9.22 -46.47 2.13
C ALA A 47 8.55 -47.06 0.86
N ALA A 48 7.41 -46.50 0.50
CA ALA A 48 6.93 -46.60 -0.87
C ALA A 48 7.47 -45.39 -1.66
N PRO A 49 8.04 -45.57 -2.84
CA PRO A 49 8.51 -44.45 -3.62
C PRO A 49 7.32 -43.72 -4.25
N PHE A 50 6.88 -42.67 -3.59
CA PHE A 50 6.00 -41.70 -4.24
C PHE A 50 6.87 -40.81 -5.11
N ALA A 51 6.72 -40.97 -6.42
CA ALA A 51 7.28 -40.02 -7.36
C ALA A 51 6.55 -38.69 -7.15
N LEU A 52 7.18 -37.77 -6.47
CA LEU A 52 6.68 -36.39 -6.32
C LEU A 52 6.83 -35.69 -7.67
N ASP A 53 5.70 -35.31 -8.24
CA ASP A 53 5.65 -34.48 -9.44
C ASP A 53 6.47 -33.20 -9.20
N PRO A 54 7.37 -32.83 -10.11
CA PRO A 54 8.21 -31.62 -9.90
C PRO A 54 7.38 -30.33 -9.80
N MET A 55 6.11 -30.33 -10.20
CA MET A 55 5.25 -29.16 -10.04
C MET A 55 4.81 -28.91 -8.60
N SER A 56 4.74 -29.95 -7.75
CA SER A 56 4.29 -29.77 -6.37
C SER A 56 5.34 -29.11 -5.46
N VAL A 57 6.61 -29.22 -5.82
CA VAL A 57 7.69 -28.62 -5.03
C VAL A 57 7.76 -27.11 -5.23
N GLN A 58 7.37 -26.62 -6.40
CA GLN A 58 7.35 -25.20 -6.72
C GLN A 58 6.24 -24.45 -5.98
N GLU A 59 5.06 -25.07 -5.81
CA GLU A 59 3.95 -24.44 -5.08
C GLU A 59 4.24 -24.27 -3.57
N ILE A 60 4.99 -25.21 -2.99
CA ILE A 60 5.34 -25.15 -1.56
C ILE A 60 6.39 -24.06 -1.26
N ALA A 61 7.22 -23.74 -2.26
CA ALA A 61 8.26 -22.70 -2.09
C ALA A 61 7.69 -21.27 -2.07
N PHE A 62 6.54 -21.04 -2.70
CA PHE A 62 5.90 -19.72 -2.74
C PHE A 62 5.27 -19.32 -1.39
N ALA A 63 5.05 -20.27 -0.48
CA ALA A 63 4.35 -20.00 0.78
C ALA A 63 5.24 -19.44 1.90
N ARG A 64 6.54 -19.20 1.66
CA ARG A 64 7.48 -18.87 2.74
C ARG A 64 8.41 -17.66 2.46
N GLY A 65 8.13 -16.84 1.47
CA GLY A 65 8.99 -15.70 1.16
C GLY A 65 8.22 -14.43 0.83
N LEU A 66 8.92 -13.32 0.84
CA LEU A 66 8.40 -12.06 0.30
C LEU A 66 8.06 -12.25 -1.19
N PHE A 67 7.01 -11.59 -1.63
CA PHE A 67 6.58 -11.61 -3.03
C PHE A 67 7.75 -11.22 -3.94
N GLN A 68 8.07 -12.10 -4.87
CA GLN A 68 9.23 -11.91 -5.76
C GLN A 68 8.91 -10.88 -6.85
N MET A 69 9.84 -9.96 -7.07
CA MET A 69 9.74 -8.97 -8.15
C MET A 69 10.91 -9.14 -9.13
N PRO A 70 10.69 -9.17 -10.44
CA PRO A 70 9.38 -9.26 -11.11
C PRO A 70 8.70 -10.61 -10.83
N PRO A 71 7.37 -10.63 -10.73
CA PRO A 71 6.66 -11.89 -10.51
C PRO A 71 6.64 -12.74 -11.78
N VAL A 72 6.62 -14.06 -11.60
CA VAL A 72 6.43 -15.00 -12.73
C VAL A 72 5.01 -14.87 -13.28
N ARG A 73 4.05 -14.71 -12.36
CA ARG A 73 2.64 -14.43 -12.70
C ARG A 73 1.99 -13.71 -11.53
N LEU A 74 0.87 -13.07 -11.80
CA LEU A 74 -0.02 -12.50 -10.79
C LEU A 74 -1.26 -13.41 -10.71
N SER A 75 -1.69 -13.70 -9.48
CA SER A 75 -2.91 -14.50 -9.24
C SER A 75 -4.17 -13.68 -9.47
N ASN A 76 -4.05 -12.36 -9.41
CA ASN A 76 -5.15 -11.40 -9.44
C ASN A 76 -4.98 -10.41 -10.58
N ARG A 77 -6.09 -9.75 -10.94
CA ARG A 77 -6.09 -8.62 -11.87
C ARG A 77 -5.89 -7.34 -11.06
N TYR A 78 -4.93 -6.52 -11.46
CA TYR A 78 -4.62 -5.28 -10.76
C TYR A 78 -4.89 -4.06 -11.61
N PHE A 79 -5.57 -3.08 -11.00
CA PHE A 79 -5.69 -1.73 -11.53
C PHE A 79 -4.97 -0.78 -10.58
N LEU A 80 -4.07 0.02 -11.12
CA LEU A 80 -3.34 1.03 -10.37
C LEU A 80 -3.96 2.39 -10.66
N VAL A 81 -4.35 3.10 -9.60
CA VAL A 81 -5.02 4.39 -9.72
C VAL A 81 -4.28 5.41 -8.88
N ARG A 82 -3.82 6.49 -9.51
CA ARG A 82 -3.39 7.66 -8.75
C ARG A 82 -4.61 8.47 -8.36
N ALA A 83 -4.70 8.83 -7.10
CA ALA A 83 -5.78 9.69 -6.58
C ALA A 83 -5.86 10.99 -7.38
N GLY A 84 -7.00 11.62 -7.37
CA GLY A 84 -7.16 12.96 -7.90
C GLY A 84 -6.28 13.96 -7.13
N GLU A 85 -6.06 15.12 -7.72
CA GLU A 85 -5.29 16.23 -7.13
C GLU A 85 -5.84 16.59 -5.74
N SER A 86 -4.94 16.77 -4.78
CA SER A 86 -5.31 17.26 -3.46
C SER A 86 -5.39 18.80 -3.40
N GLU A 87 -5.96 19.34 -2.33
CA GLU A 87 -5.93 20.78 -2.07
C GLU A 87 -4.48 21.28 -1.98
N TYR A 88 -3.61 20.55 -1.26
CA TYR A 88 -2.19 20.93 -1.17
C TYR A 88 -1.50 20.97 -2.53
N GLU A 89 -1.76 19.96 -3.39
CA GLU A 89 -1.23 19.97 -4.76
C GLU A 89 -1.75 21.17 -5.56
N SER A 90 -3.02 21.53 -5.38
CA SER A 90 -3.61 22.69 -6.08
C SER A 90 -2.95 24.01 -5.63
N TRP A 91 -2.44 24.04 -4.41
CA TRP A 91 -1.70 25.19 -3.88
C TRP A 91 -0.19 25.14 -4.25
N GLY A 92 0.23 24.08 -4.93
CA GLY A 92 1.63 23.89 -5.30
C GLY A 92 2.54 23.49 -4.13
N VAL A 93 1.98 22.83 -3.09
CA VAL A 93 2.70 22.53 -1.84
C VAL A 93 2.86 21.00 -1.68
N ILE A 94 4.06 20.58 -1.31
CA ILE A 94 4.36 19.19 -0.97
C ILE A 94 3.72 18.86 0.38
N ASN A 95 2.89 17.80 0.41
CA ASN A 95 2.28 17.29 1.64
C ASN A 95 2.37 15.76 1.64
N THR A 96 3.38 15.23 2.31
CA THR A 96 3.63 13.78 2.40
C THR A 96 3.69 13.29 3.84
N ASN A 97 3.65 14.19 4.82
CA ASN A 97 3.73 13.82 6.23
C ASN A 97 2.48 13.01 6.64
N PRO A 98 2.64 11.75 7.09
CA PRO A 98 1.49 10.91 7.43
C PRO A 98 0.68 11.41 8.62
N VAL A 99 1.20 12.32 9.44
CA VAL A 99 0.45 12.92 10.54
C VAL A 99 -0.77 13.70 10.01
N ALA A 100 -0.63 14.35 8.85
CA ALA A 100 -1.69 15.15 8.24
C ALA A 100 -2.51 14.39 7.18
N LYS A 101 -2.24 13.11 6.96
CA LYS A 101 -2.82 12.38 5.80
C LYS A 101 -4.35 12.27 5.82
N THR A 102 -4.98 12.37 7.00
CA THR A 102 -6.43 12.31 7.13
C THR A 102 -7.08 13.68 7.36
N SER A 103 -6.31 14.76 7.31
CA SER A 103 -6.86 16.11 7.47
C SER A 103 -7.75 16.48 6.27
N VAL A 104 -8.68 17.40 6.50
CA VAL A 104 -9.60 17.90 5.45
C VAL A 104 -8.79 18.49 4.27
N ASP A 105 -7.73 19.21 4.59
CA ASP A 105 -6.91 19.88 3.58
C ASP A 105 -6.08 18.90 2.74
N SER A 106 -5.95 17.64 3.19
CA SER A 106 -5.32 16.56 2.40
C SER A 106 -6.33 15.90 1.44
N GLY A 107 -7.55 16.37 1.40
CA GLY A 107 -8.62 15.87 0.53
C GLY A 107 -8.50 16.35 -0.91
N LEU A 108 -9.42 15.88 -1.74
CA LEU A 108 -9.49 16.21 -3.17
C LEU A 108 -9.85 17.67 -3.39
N SER A 109 -9.11 18.35 -4.26
CA SER A 109 -9.50 19.66 -4.79
C SER A 109 -10.74 19.49 -5.72
N GLU A 110 -11.34 20.59 -6.12
CA GLU A 110 -12.45 20.55 -7.08
C GLU A 110 -12.02 19.92 -8.42
N ARG A 111 -10.80 20.17 -8.85
CA ARG A 111 -10.22 19.52 -10.03
C ARG A 111 -9.98 18.01 -9.75
N GLY A 112 -9.47 17.70 -8.56
CA GLY A 112 -9.23 16.32 -8.13
C GLY A 112 -10.49 15.47 -8.11
N LYS A 113 -11.62 16.04 -7.67
CA LYS A 113 -12.92 15.35 -7.70
C LYS A 113 -13.32 14.95 -9.13
N LYS A 114 -13.12 15.87 -10.10
CA LYS A 114 -13.41 15.60 -11.52
C LYS A 114 -12.48 14.51 -12.07
N GLN A 115 -11.20 14.54 -11.66
CA GLN A 115 -10.21 13.51 -12.04
C GLN A 115 -10.60 12.13 -11.48
N ALA A 116 -11.07 12.09 -10.23
CA ALA A 116 -11.53 10.85 -9.59
C ALA A 116 -12.77 10.27 -10.28
N VAL A 117 -13.71 11.16 -10.68
CA VAL A 117 -14.91 10.74 -11.43
C VAL A 117 -14.49 10.15 -12.78
N ARG A 118 -13.54 10.78 -13.49
CA ARG A 118 -13.05 10.25 -14.77
C ARG A 118 -12.39 8.88 -14.56
N ALA A 119 -11.53 8.75 -13.54
CA ALA A 119 -10.90 7.48 -13.20
C ALA A 119 -11.94 6.38 -12.95
N ALA A 120 -13.03 6.74 -12.26
CA ALA A 120 -14.11 5.79 -11.97
C ALA A 120 -14.82 5.30 -13.25
N PHE A 121 -15.01 6.19 -14.22
CA PHE A 121 -15.59 5.81 -15.51
C PHE A 121 -14.58 5.02 -16.37
N ASP A 122 -13.29 5.38 -16.35
CA ASP A 122 -12.26 4.61 -17.04
C ASP A 122 -12.23 3.16 -16.52
N LEU A 123 -12.28 2.96 -15.19
CA LEU A 123 -12.37 1.63 -14.59
C LEU A 123 -13.63 0.87 -15.03
N LYS A 124 -14.75 1.57 -15.12
CA LYS A 124 -16.00 0.98 -15.56
C LYS A 124 -15.91 0.53 -17.01
N GLU A 125 -15.35 1.38 -17.87
CA GLU A 125 -15.14 1.06 -19.29
C GLU A 125 -14.19 -0.13 -19.48
N MET A 126 -13.18 -0.25 -18.59
CA MET A 126 -12.24 -1.37 -18.60
C MET A 126 -12.85 -2.66 -18.02
N GLY A 127 -14.07 -2.61 -17.51
CA GLY A 127 -14.72 -3.77 -16.88
C GLY A 127 -14.04 -4.22 -15.59
N ALA A 128 -13.48 -3.28 -14.83
CA ALA A 128 -12.72 -3.61 -13.62
C ALA A 128 -13.57 -4.31 -12.56
N CYS A 129 -14.85 -3.91 -12.45
CA CYS A 129 -15.77 -4.44 -11.43
C CYS A 129 -16.98 -5.16 -12.05
N ASP A 130 -16.85 -5.72 -13.27
CA ASP A 130 -17.97 -6.43 -13.94
C ASP A 130 -18.41 -7.68 -13.18
N THR A 131 -17.48 -8.30 -12.48
CA THR A 131 -17.81 -9.41 -11.57
C THR A 131 -17.76 -8.88 -10.13
N SER A 132 -16.66 -9.05 -9.46
CA SER A 132 -16.41 -8.48 -8.14
C SER A 132 -15.05 -7.79 -8.15
N CYS A 133 -14.92 -6.74 -7.36
CA CYS A 133 -13.63 -6.08 -7.21
C CYS A 133 -13.44 -5.59 -5.76
N TRP A 134 -12.20 -5.50 -5.36
CA TRP A 134 -11.77 -4.96 -4.08
C TRP A 134 -11.03 -3.66 -4.33
N ILE A 135 -11.35 -2.63 -3.58
CA ILE A 135 -10.68 -1.33 -3.70
C ILE A 135 -9.79 -1.16 -2.48
N TRP A 136 -8.50 -0.98 -2.70
CA TRP A 136 -7.47 -0.83 -1.67
C TRP A 136 -6.87 0.57 -1.73
N PRO A 137 -7.54 1.57 -1.14
CA PRO A 137 -6.97 2.92 -1.08
C PRO A 137 -6.01 3.06 0.10
N SER A 138 -5.01 3.91 -0.05
CA SER A 138 -4.37 4.53 1.10
C SER A 138 -5.45 5.24 1.95
N ILE A 139 -5.26 5.25 3.27
CA ILE A 139 -6.15 6.02 4.16
C ILE A 139 -5.96 7.54 4.00
N THR A 140 -4.95 7.98 3.25
CA THR A 140 -4.77 9.40 2.91
C THR A 140 -6.07 9.94 2.31
N GLN A 141 -6.51 11.12 2.78
CA GLN A 141 -7.86 11.63 2.51
C GLN A 141 -8.20 11.64 1.01
N ARG A 142 -7.28 12.15 0.15
CA ARG A 142 -7.51 12.20 -1.31
C ARG A 142 -7.65 10.80 -1.93
N ALA A 143 -6.88 9.83 -1.47
CA ALA A 143 -6.94 8.46 -2.01
C ALA A 143 -8.24 7.77 -1.57
N TYR A 144 -8.63 7.94 -0.31
CA TYR A 144 -9.85 7.34 0.21
C TYR A 144 -11.09 7.96 -0.48
N GLN A 145 -11.13 9.29 -0.65
CA GLN A 145 -12.22 9.97 -1.37
C GLN A 145 -12.29 9.50 -2.83
N THR A 146 -11.13 9.32 -3.48
CA THR A 146 -11.09 8.77 -4.85
C THR A 146 -11.72 7.37 -4.87
N ALA A 147 -11.39 6.52 -3.89
CA ALA A 147 -11.94 5.17 -3.79
C ALA A 147 -13.46 5.19 -3.57
N GLU A 148 -13.97 6.10 -2.75
CA GLU A 148 -15.44 6.24 -2.55
C GLU A 148 -16.15 6.63 -3.85
N ILE A 149 -15.55 7.52 -4.63
CA ILE A 149 -16.09 7.93 -5.95
C ILE A 149 -16.05 6.72 -6.91
N ILE A 150 -14.95 5.99 -6.94
CA ILE A 150 -14.82 4.77 -7.77
C ILE A 150 -15.91 3.77 -7.39
N ALA A 151 -16.07 3.51 -6.10
CA ALA A 151 -17.07 2.55 -5.59
C ALA A 151 -18.48 2.96 -6.00
N SER A 152 -18.80 4.25 -5.84
CA SER A 152 -20.13 4.77 -6.18
C SER A 152 -20.48 4.60 -7.66
N VAL A 153 -19.54 4.92 -8.56
CA VAL A 153 -19.76 4.84 -10.01
C VAL A 153 -19.85 3.38 -10.49
N ASN A 154 -19.08 2.51 -9.85
CA ASN A 154 -18.98 1.10 -10.25
C ASN A 154 -19.93 0.18 -9.47
N GLY A 155 -20.77 0.72 -8.59
CA GLY A 155 -21.72 -0.07 -7.82
C GLY A 155 -21.07 -1.01 -6.80
N VAL A 156 -19.89 -0.65 -6.31
CA VAL A 156 -19.14 -1.44 -5.34
C VAL A 156 -19.61 -1.09 -3.93
N THR A 157 -19.89 -2.08 -3.10
CA THR A 157 -20.32 -1.86 -1.73
C THR A 157 -19.15 -1.37 -0.85
N ARG A 158 -19.49 -0.64 0.21
CA ARG A 158 -18.50 -0.09 1.12
C ARG A 158 -17.65 -1.19 1.81
N SER A 159 -18.22 -2.38 1.97
CA SER A 159 -17.49 -3.53 2.54
C SER A 159 -16.31 -3.98 1.67
N ASN A 160 -16.33 -3.64 0.39
CA ASN A 160 -15.26 -3.98 -0.54
C ASN A 160 -14.20 -2.87 -0.67
N ILE A 161 -14.33 -1.79 0.10
CA ILE A 161 -13.28 -0.78 0.24
C ILE A 161 -12.44 -1.16 1.46
N VAL A 162 -11.20 -1.52 1.25
CA VAL A 162 -10.28 -1.98 2.32
C VAL A 162 -9.18 -0.92 2.48
N PRO A 163 -9.37 0.04 3.42
CA PRO A 163 -8.37 1.11 3.58
C PRO A 163 -7.04 0.57 4.09
N GLU A 164 -5.98 1.01 3.46
CA GLU A 164 -4.62 0.62 3.80
C GLU A 164 -3.95 1.75 4.60
N TYR A 165 -3.30 1.40 5.71
CA TYR A 165 -2.91 2.37 6.73
C TYR A 165 -1.45 2.82 6.65
N SER A 166 -0.58 2.11 5.91
CA SER A 166 0.86 2.41 5.93
C SER A 166 1.61 2.09 4.64
N PHE A 167 1.31 0.97 3.98
CA PHE A 167 2.07 0.55 2.80
C PHE A 167 1.85 1.48 1.59
N LEU A 168 0.74 2.22 1.58
CA LEU A 168 0.40 3.16 0.52
C LEU A 168 0.46 4.63 0.98
N ASP A 169 1.11 4.93 2.09
CA ASP A 169 1.35 6.32 2.48
C ASP A 169 2.14 7.03 1.37
N ALA A 170 1.91 8.32 1.20
CA ALA A 170 2.69 9.13 0.28
C ALA A 170 4.18 8.98 0.62
N ARG A 171 5.04 8.94 -0.40
CA ARG A 171 6.49 8.82 -0.19
C ARG A 171 6.99 9.99 0.66
N GLY A 172 7.63 9.67 1.76
CA GLY A 172 8.18 10.68 2.67
C GLY A 172 9.32 11.45 2.02
N LEU A 173 9.19 12.76 1.93
CA LEU A 173 10.16 13.61 1.24
C LEU A 173 11.03 14.44 2.20
N GLY A 174 10.94 14.17 3.52
CA GLY A 174 11.82 14.78 4.52
C GLY A 174 11.79 16.30 4.47
N ALA A 175 12.96 16.92 4.32
CA ALA A 175 13.11 18.39 4.33
C ALA A 175 12.44 19.10 3.15
N TYR A 176 11.84 18.36 2.22
CA TYR A 176 11.04 18.97 1.14
C TYR A 176 9.58 19.17 1.55
N GLU A 177 9.13 18.59 2.67
CA GLU A 177 7.77 18.77 3.18
C GLU A 177 7.46 20.26 3.33
N GLY A 178 6.30 20.67 2.84
CA GLY A 178 5.85 22.07 2.89
C GLY A 178 6.45 22.98 1.83
N LYS A 179 7.42 22.50 1.04
CA LYS A 179 8.02 23.29 -0.03
C LYS A 179 7.14 23.27 -1.30
N ASN A 180 7.52 24.11 -2.26
CA ASN A 180 6.88 24.13 -3.58
C ASN A 180 7.05 22.77 -4.27
N LEU A 181 6.00 22.32 -4.97
CA LEU A 181 5.99 21.05 -5.69
C LEU A 181 7.15 20.89 -6.69
N GLU A 182 7.63 21.99 -7.27
CA GLU A 182 8.75 21.95 -8.22
C GLU A 182 10.04 21.43 -7.58
N ALA A 183 10.18 21.59 -6.25
CA ALA A 183 11.37 21.13 -5.53
C ALA A 183 11.50 19.60 -5.53
N VAL A 184 10.42 18.86 -5.80
CA VAL A 184 10.47 17.39 -5.93
C VAL A 184 11.42 16.97 -7.06
N SER A 185 11.66 17.83 -8.06
CA SER A 185 12.59 17.52 -9.15
C SER A 185 14.00 17.20 -8.65
N GLU A 186 14.43 17.80 -7.52
CA GLU A 186 15.73 17.50 -6.91
C GLU A 186 15.79 16.08 -6.36
N VAL A 187 14.67 15.62 -5.76
CA VAL A 187 14.56 14.25 -5.26
C VAL A 187 14.63 13.27 -6.45
N TYR A 188 13.89 13.55 -7.50
CA TYR A 188 13.87 12.69 -8.70
C TYR A 188 15.22 12.64 -9.41
N ALA A 189 15.97 13.74 -9.41
CA ALA A 189 17.33 13.74 -9.93
C ALA A 189 18.24 12.79 -9.13
N SER A 190 18.07 12.78 -7.79
CA SER A 190 18.81 11.87 -6.91
C SER A 190 18.41 10.40 -7.14
N ASP A 191 17.13 10.13 -7.40
CA ASP A 191 16.64 8.78 -7.69
C ASP A 191 17.32 8.18 -8.94
N THR A 192 17.63 8.99 -9.94
CA THR A 192 18.31 8.51 -11.15
C THR A 192 19.75 8.09 -10.88
N ILE A 193 20.35 8.60 -9.81
CA ILE A 193 21.72 8.23 -9.40
C ILE A 193 21.69 6.90 -8.65
N SER A 194 20.82 6.79 -7.63
CA SER A 194 20.70 5.55 -6.86
C SER A 194 19.33 5.47 -6.17
N PRO A 195 18.68 4.31 -6.21
CA PRO A 195 17.40 4.13 -5.52
C PRO A 195 17.52 4.11 -3.99
N ARG A 196 18.72 4.19 -3.45
CA ARG A 196 18.98 4.18 -2.01
C ARG A 196 19.18 5.58 -1.43
N ILE A 197 19.27 6.61 -2.27
CA ILE A 197 19.43 7.99 -1.78
C ILE A 197 18.11 8.43 -1.15
N LYS A 198 18.20 8.97 0.06
CA LYS A 198 17.04 9.52 0.78
C LYS A 198 17.04 11.03 0.67
N PRO A 199 15.86 11.65 0.60
CA PRO A 199 15.78 13.10 0.82
C PRO A 199 16.39 13.47 2.18
N PRO A 200 16.92 14.68 2.34
CA PRO A 200 17.47 15.09 3.63
C PRO A 200 16.41 14.98 4.73
N PRO A 201 16.81 14.54 5.94
CA PRO A 201 15.85 14.45 7.04
C PRO A 201 15.46 15.83 7.58
N ILE A 202 14.37 15.86 8.33
CA ILE A 202 13.92 17.01 9.10
C ILE A 202 13.55 16.53 10.51
N ASP A 203 13.77 17.38 11.51
CA ASP A 203 13.66 16.98 12.92
C ASP A 203 12.24 17.07 13.50
N ASP A 204 11.20 16.97 12.66
CA ASP A 204 9.81 17.03 13.10
C ASP A 204 9.11 15.66 12.99
N GLY A 205 9.86 14.60 12.66
CA GLY A 205 9.33 13.26 12.50
C GLY A 205 8.76 12.97 11.11
N THR A 206 8.85 13.91 10.17
CA THR A 206 8.45 13.67 8.77
C THR A 206 9.36 12.58 8.17
N PRO A 207 8.79 11.51 7.60
CA PRO A 207 9.62 10.47 6.99
C PRO A 207 10.42 10.98 5.80
N ASN A 208 11.59 10.36 5.59
CA ASN A 208 12.39 10.58 4.39
C ASN A 208 12.69 9.21 3.77
N GLU A 209 12.04 8.90 2.66
CA GLU A 209 12.12 7.59 2.04
C GLU A 209 12.88 7.62 0.71
N SER A 210 13.81 6.68 0.57
CA SER A 210 14.41 6.35 -0.72
C SER A 210 13.42 5.57 -1.58
N VAL A 211 13.71 5.43 -2.86
CA VAL A 211 12.95 4.55 -3.77
C VAL A 211 12.96 3.11 -3.22
N SER A 212 14.10 2.66 -2.67
CA SER A 212 14.23 1.31 -2.09
C SER A 212 13.33 1.10 -0.88
N ASP A 213 13.16 2.13 -0.04
CA ASP A 213 12.26 2.03 1.12
C ASP A 213 10.81 1.85 0.66
N VAL A 214 10.38 2.65 -0.32
CA VAL A 214 9.04 2.54 -0.90
C VAL A 214 8.87 1.16 -1.57
N PHE A 215 9.89 0.69 -2.30
CA PHE A 215 9.84 -0.62 -2.97
C PHE A 215 9.57 -1.73 -1.96
N VAL A 216 10.25 -1.72 -0.81
CA VAL A 216 10.05 -2.75 0.23
C VAL A 216 8.58 -2.79 0.68
N ARG A 217 7.98 -1.61 0.96
CA ARG A 217 6.60 -1.61 1.46
C ARG A 217 5.56 -1.94 0.39
N VAL A 218 5.78 -1.59 -0.88
CA VAL A 218 4.83 -2.00 -1.94
C VAL A 218 4.97 -3.49 -2.27
N VAL A 219 6.16 -4.09 -2.11
CA VAL A 219 6.33 -5.55 -2.20
C VAL A 219 5.59 -6.26 -1.06
N GLN A 220 5.65 -5.69 0.14
CA GLN A 220 4.89 -6.22 1.29
C GLN A 220 3.39 -6.16 1.02
N LEU A 221 2.90 -5.05 0.47
CA LEU A 221 1.49 -4.93 0.09
C LEU A 221 1.11 -6.01 -0.92
N MET A 222 1.92 -6.20 -1.97
CA MET A 222 1.63 -7.23 -2.99
C MET A 222 1.62 -8.63 -2.38
N SER A 223 2.51 -8.90 -1.41
CA SER A 223 2.50 -10.19 -0.70
C SER A 223 1.17 -10.43 0.01
N ILE A 224 0.63 -9.39 0.64
CA ILE A 224 -0.68 -9.45 1.31
C ILE A 224 -1.78 -9.70 0.28
N LEU A 225 -1.81 -8.94 -0.81
CA LEU A 225 -2.86 -9.03 -1.82
C LEU A 225 -2.86 -10.38 -2.53
N GLU A 226 -1.70 -10.90 -2.88
CA GLU A 226 -1.56 -12.21 -3.53
C GLU A 226 -1.80 -13.37 -2.55
N THR A 227 -1.87 -13.11 -1.26
CA THR A 227 -2.27 -14.07 -0.24
C THR A 227 -3.76 -14.02 0.06
N UNK A 228 -4.27 -12.78 -0.02
CA UNK A 228 -5.51 -12.60 0.30
C UNK A 228 -6.47 -12.91 -0.72
N TYR A 229 -6.11 -12.74 -1.84
CA TYR A 229 -7.05 -12.81 -2.97
C TYR A 229 -6.56 -13.83 -4.01
N SER A 230 -7.49 -14.45 -4.73
CA SER A 230 -7.16 -15.38 -5.82
C SER A 230 -8.22 -15.27 -6.92
N GLU A 231 -7.77 -14.94 -8.13
CA GLU A 231 -8.62 -14.70 -9.31
C GLU A 231 -9.58 -13.52 -9.13
N ASP A 232 -9.26 -12.62 -8.20
CA ASP A 232 -10.03 -11.40 -7.94
C ASP A 232 -9.48 -10.21 -8.72
N THR A 233 -10.27 -9.15 -8.77
CA THR A 233 -9.80 -7.84 -9.25
C THR A 233 -9.53 -6.95 -8.04
N VAL A 234 -8.32 -6.38 -7.99
CA VAL A 234 -7.90 -5.46 -6.93
C VAL A 234 -7.54 -4.12 -7.54
N ILE A 235 -8.17 -3.06 -7.05
CA ILE A 235 -7.92 -1.68 -7.46
C ILE A 235 -7.11 -1.01 -6.35
N ILE A 236 -5.85 -0.72 -6.62
CA ILE A 236 -4.94 -0.04 -5.66
C ILE A 236 -5.04 1.47 -5.93
N VAL A 237 -5.43 2.24 -4.91
CA VAL A 237 -5.55 3.70 -5.03
C VAL A 237 -4.49 4.37 -4.16
N SER A 238 -3.49 4.94 -4.81
CA SER A 238 -2.36 5.61 -4.13
C SER A 238 -2.54 7.13 -4.12
N PRO A 239 -2.12 7.80 -3.05
CA PRO A 239 -2.18 9.27 -2.99
C PRO A 239 -1.24 9.95 -3.98
N ASP A 240 -0.14 9.30 -4.34
CA ASP A 240 0.90 9.87 -5.21
C ASP A 240 1.28 8.91 -6.34
N SER A 241 2.10 9.40 -7.24
CA SER A 241 2.62 8.63 -8.36
C SER A 241 3.73 7.66 -7.94
N ASP A 242 4.54 8.00 -6.92
CA ASP A 242 5.78 7.27 -6.62
C ASP A 242 5.51 5.82 -6.20
N ASN A 243 4.53 5.58 -5.31
CA ASN A 243 4.16 4.22 -4.94
C ASN A 243 3.84 3.36 -6.18
N LEU A 244 3.08 3.94 -7.11
CA LEU A 244 2.60 3.22 -8.29
C LEU A 244 3.71 3.00 -9.31
N THR A 245 4.55 4.01 -9.55
CA THR A 245 5.66 3.89 -10.50
C THR A 245 6.69 2.87 -10.01
N ILE A 246 6.97 2.89 -8.71
CA ILE A 246 7.93 1.97 -8.09
C ILE A 246 7.36 0.54 -8.09
N LEU A 247 6.06 0.38 -7.77
CA LEU A 247 5.38 -0.90 -7.86
C LEU A 247 5.40 -1.43 -9.29
N GLN A 248 4.99 -0.61 -10.25
CA GLN A 248 4.95 -1.01 -11.65
C GLN A 248 6.36 -1.35 -12.17
N ALA A 249 7.38 -0.55 -11.79
CA ALA A 249 8.78 -0.84 -12.16
C ALA A 249 9.21 -2.23 -11.64
N GLY A 250 8.83 -2.56 -10.41
CA GLY A 250 9.10 -3.89 -9.85
C GLY A 250 8.42 -5.00 -10.65
N ILE A 251 7.15 -4.82 -10.98
CA ILE A 251 6.37 -5.84 -11.72
C ILE A 251 6.97 -6.07 -13.12
N VAL A 252 7.36 -5.01 -13.83
CA VAL A 252 7.88 -5.15 -15.20
C VAL A 252 9.39 -5.40 -15.26
N GLY A 253 10.07 -5.38 -14.11
CA GLY A 253 11.52 -5.55 -14.06
C GLY A 253 12.31 -4.34 -14.56
N LEU A 254 11.73 -3.13 -14.50
CA LEU A 254 12.42 -1.90 -14.85
C LEU A 254 13.36 -1.49 -13.72
N ASP A 255 14.55 -1.03 -14.05
CA ASP A 255 15.49 -0.48 -13.06
C ASP A 255 14.79 0.63 -12.25
N LEU A 256 14.84 0.52 -10.94
CA LEU A 256 14.15 1.45 -10.03
C LEU A 256 14.61 2.90 -10.21
N ARG A 257 15.84 3.13 -10.69
CA ARG A 257 16.32 4.48 -11.04
C ARG A 257 15.49 5.13 -12.14
N ARG A 258 14.77 4.31 -12.91
CA ARG A 258 13.97 4.75 -14.06
C ARG A 258 12.46 4.77 -13.76
N HIS A 259 12.06 4.57 -12.50
CA HIS A 259 10.64 4.45 -12.16
C HIS A 259 9.81 5.63 -12.67
N ARG A 260 10.40 6.83 -12.72
CA ARG A 260 9.72 8.04 -13.18
C ARG A 260 9.28 7.99 -14.65
N GLU A 261 9.85 7.10 -15.46
CA GLU A 261 9.36 6.87 -16.83
C GLU A 261 7.94 6.33 -16.86
N LEU A 262 7.47 5.79 -15.72
CA LEU A 262 6.13 5.24 -15.54
C LEU A 262 5.20 6.20 -14.80
N SER A 263 5.50 7.50 -14.76
CA SER A 263 4.73 8.51 -13.99
C SER A 263 3.23 8.44 -14.29
N PHE A 264 2.44 8.62 -13.24
CA PHE A 264 0.96 8.67 -13.30
C PHE A 264 0.49 10.12 -13.14
N ALA A 265 -0.37 10.57 -14.03
CA ALA A 265 -1.11 11.82 -13.85
C ALA A 265 -2.19 11.65 -12.77
N PRO A 266 -2.61 12.75 -12.10
CA PRO A 266 -3.72 12.64 -11.13
C PRO A 266 -4.99 12.08 -11.78
N GLY A 267 -5.58 11.06 -11.19
CA GLY A 267 -6.75 10.36 -11.71
C GLY A 267 -6.44 9.37 -12.83
N GLU A 268 -5.16 9.09 -13.11
CA GLU A 268 -4.79 8.11 -14.14
C GLU A 268 -5.01 6.68 -13.62
N VAL A 269 -5.51 5.83 -14.51
CA VAL A 269 -5.77 4.41 -14.27
C VAL A 269 -4.91 3.58 -15.21
N ARG A 270 -4.28 2.53 -14.70
CA ARG A 270 -3.60 1.52 -15.53
C ARG A 270 -3.97 0.12 -15.09
N PHE A 271 -4.28 -0.72 -16.07
CA PHE A 271 -4.41 -2.16 -15.86
C PHE A 271 -3.01 -2.78 -15.88
N VAL A 272 -2.73 -3.66 -14.93
CA VAL A 272 -1.42 -4.32 -14.82
C VAL A 272 -1.59 -5.81 -14.56
N ASP A 273 -1.06 -6.63 -15.45
CA ASP A 273 -0.80 -8.04 -15.19
C ASP A 273 0.51 -8.44 -15.89
N THR A 274 1.06 -9.57 -15.51
CA THR A 274 2.36 -10.01 -16.06
C THR A 274 2.29 -10.35 -17.54
N ASN A 275 1.10 -10.69 -18.04
CA ASN A 275 0.92 -11.06 -19.46
C ASN A 275 0.76 -9.83 -20.37
N SER A 276 0.23 -8.73 -19.82
CA SER A 276 -0.04 -7.51 -20.58
C SER A 276 1.02 -6.43 -20.41
N VAL A 277 1.93 -6.60 -19.45
CA VAL A 277 2.97 -5.61 -19.16
C VAL A 277 4.03 -5.64 -20.26
N PRO A 278 4.31 -4.51 -20.93
CA PRO A 278 5.38 -4.46 -21.93
C PRO A 278 6.73 -4.81 -21.30
N THR A 279 7.50 -5.62 -22.00
CA THR A 279 8.87 -5.91 -21.60
C THR A 279 9.73 -4.69 -21.89
N TYR A 280 10.18 -4.01 -20.86
CA TYR A 280 11.06 -2.84 -21.03
C TYR A 280 12.48 -3.32 -21.31
N LYS A 281 12.90 -3.20 -22.57
CA LYS A 281 14.29 -3.46 -22.94
C LYS A 281 15.13 -2.27 -22.48
N GLN A 282 16.14 -2.54 -21.67
CA GLN A 282 17.09 -1.51 -21.26
C GLN A 282 17.79 -0.97 -22.54
N PRO A 283 17.85 0.34 -22.73
CA PRO A 283 18.61 0.87 -23.85
C PRO A 283 20.08 0.44 -23.76
N ALA A 284 20.71 0.17 -24.88
CA ALA A 284 22.13 -0.20 -24.91
C ALA A 284 23.02 0.90 -24.28
N SER A 285 22.55 2.14 -24.31
CA SER A 285 23.23 3.29 -23.69
C SER A 285 23.07 3.34 -22.17
N ALA A 286 22.18 2.53 -21.58
CA ALA A 286 21.96 2.52 -20.14
C ALA A 286 23.02 1.69 -19.41
N ILE A 287 24.28 2.00 -19.67
CA ILE A 287 25.42 1.43 -18.93
C ILE A 287 25.56 2.24 -17.65
N TYR A 288 25.00 1.71 -16.58
CA TYR A 288 25.13 2.36 -15.28
C TYR A 288 26.53 2.13 -14.74
N LYS A 289 27.23 3.19 -14.42
CA LYS A 289 28.53 3.08 -13.76
C LYS A 289 28.36 2.35 -12.45
N CYS A 290 29.23 1.42 -12.21
CA CYS A 290 29.22 0.69 -10.94
C CYS A 290 29.57 1.66 -9.81
N LEU A 291 28.63 1.80 -8.88
CA LEU A 291 28.82 2.63 -7.69
C LEU A 291 29.46 1.88 -6.53
N ASN A 292 29.68 0.58 -6.69
CA ASN A 292 30.11 -0.24 -5.55
C ASN A 292 31.03 -1.41 -5.99
N PRO A 293 32.22 -1.14 -6.54
CA PRO A 293 33.16 -2.20 -6.92
C PRO A 293 33.58 -3.01 -5.66
N PRO A 294 33.82 -4.32 -5.75
CA PRO A 294 33.88 -5.16 -6.96
C PRO A 294 32.57 -5.85 -7.33
N ASN A 295 31.47 -5.46 -6.73
CA ASN A 295 30.18 -6.17 -6.83
C ASN A 295 29.34 -5.71 -8.03
N CYS A 296 29.95 -5.16 -9.04
CA CYS A 296 29.25 -4.70 -10.23
C CYS A 296 29.39 -5.76 -11.34
N THR A 297 28.41 -6.63 -11.43
CA THR A 297 28.30 -7.65 -12.49
C THR A 297 27.02 -7.44 -13.28
#